data_e4508010aaf85fe7d7ed7d7b0e2b85df
#
_entry.id   e4508010aaf85fe7d7ed7d7b0e2b85df
#
_cell.length_a   1.000
_cell.length_b   1.000
_cell.length_c   1.000
_cell.angle_alpha   90.00
_cell.angle_beta   90.00
_cell.angle_gamma   90.00
#
_symmetry.space_group_name_H-M   'P 1'
#
loop_
_entity.id
_entity.type
_entity.pdbx_description
1 polymer ?
#
loop_
_entity_poly.entity_id
_entity_poly.type
_entity_poly.pdbx_seq_one_letter_code
_entity_poly.pdbx_strand_id
1 'polypeptide(L)'
;NEIAQSRCAHDTAHMARYWLHNGYVTVDGEKMSKSLGNFITVAEALSAHRGEAIRLALLSTHYRAPFDYSETLVKNTQIILDKLYRAVAYHSATGHIEEPDQLDAEFMAALLDDLNTPLALTRLQALASEANKGSNVAASQLVACAKHLNLLTDKNWFKSGDEDGSESKKIEAQIAARNEARAARDFARADEIRDRLAARGIRLLDRPDGTSWEKS
;
A
#
# COMPACT_ATOMS: atom_id res chain seq x y z
N ASN A 1 -2.66 2.41 -37.45
CA ASN A 1 -2.00 1.18 -37.89
C ASN A 1 -2.62 -0.06 -37.23
N GLU A 2 -2.81 -0.10 -35.90
CA GLU A 2 -3.29 -1.27 -35.15
C GLU A 2 -4.64 -1.81 -35.67
N ILE A 3 -5.60 -0.92 -35.96
CA ILE A 3 -6.92 -1.32 -36.49
C ILE A 3 -6.76 -2.03 -37.83
N ALA A 4 -5.95 -1.49 -38.75
CA ALA A 4 -5.74 -2.07 -40.06
C ALA A 4 -5.05 -3.45 -39.97
N GLN A 5 -3.99 -3.55 -39.15
CA GLN A 5 -3.27 -4.81 -38.91
C GLN A 5 -4.19 -5.88 -38.32
N SER A 6 -4.94 -5.57 -37.28
CA SER A 6 -5.85 -6.52 -36.64
C SER A 6 -6.96 -6.98 -37.58
N ARG A 7 -7.58 -6.07 -38.32
CA ARG A 7 -8.64 -6.40 -39.28
C ARG A 7 -8.15 -7.28 -40.41
N CYS A 8 -6.96 -6.98 -40.95
CA CYS A 8 -6.35 -7.81 -42.01
C CYS A 8 -5.93 -9.19 -41.50
N ALA A 9 -5.38 -9.27 -40.28
CA ALA A 9 -4.92 -10.53 -39.71
C ALA A 9 -6.08 -11.48 -39.34
N HIS A 10 -7.24 -10.95 -38.94
CA HIS A 10 -8.36 -11.74 -38.43
C HIS A 10 -9.59 -11.73 -39.33
N ASP A 11 -9.53 -11.08 -40.50
CA ASP A 11 -10.63 -10.91 -41.44
C ASP A 11 -11.93 -10.46 -40.74
N THR A 12 -11.85 -9.44 -39.89
CA THR A 12 -12.96 -8.95 -39.07
C THR A 12 -13.28 -7.50 -39.42
N ALA A 13 -14.55 -7.13 -39.34
CA ALA A 13 -15.00 -5.75 -39.54
C ALA A 13 -14.60 -4.83 -38.39
N HIS A 14 -14.45 -5.39 -37.17
CA HIS A 14 -14.17 -4.63 -35.94
C HIS A 14 -12.98 -5.23 -35.19
N MET A 15 -12.11 -4.36 -34.67
CA MET A 15 -10.98 -4.74 -33.82
C MET A 15 -11.40 -4.83 -32.33
N ALA A 16 -12.15 -3.87 -31.83
CA ALA A 16 -12.57 -3.79 -30.44
C ALA A 16 -13.96 -3.19 -30.31
N ARG A 17 -14.69 -3.60 -29.26
CA ARG A 17 -16.00 -3.02 -28.90
C ARG A 17 -15.83 -1.77 -28.04
N TYR A 18 -14.81 -1.76 -27.19
CA TYR A 18 -14.52 -0.67 -26.26
C TYR A 18 -13.11 -0.17 -26.51
N TRP A 19 -12.94 1.13 -26.47
CA TRP A 19 -11.68 1.81 -26.73
C TRP A 19 -11.31 2.68 -25.52
N LEU A 20 -10.18 2.37 -24.92
CA LEU A 20 -9.60 3.18 -23.84
C LEU A 20 -8.23 3.70 -24.32
N HIS A 21 -8.02 5.00 -24.17
CA HIS A 21 -6.76 5.64 -24.53
C HIS A 21 -6.07 6.15 -23.28
N ASN A 22 -4.92 5.58 -22.97
CA ASN A 22 -4.10 5.99 -21.84
C ASN A 22 -3.33 7.28 -22.15
N GLY A 23 -3.04 8.04 -21.08
CA GLY A 23 -1.99 9.03 -21.11
C GLY A 23 -0.62 8.39 -21.34
N TYR A 24 0.36 9.19 -21.65
CA TYR A 24 1.75 8.76 -21.78
C TYR A 24 2.49 8.84 -20.45
N VAL A 25 3.65 8.16 -20.37
CA VAL A 25 4.51 8.18 -19.19
C VAL A 25 5.67 9.14 -19.45
N THR A 26 5.90 10.02 -18.47
CA THR A 26 7.11 10.83 -18.34
C THR A 26 7.95 10.36 -17.16
N VAL A 27 9.20 10.75 -17.09
CA VAL A 27 10.11 10.52 -15.97
C VAL A 27 10.74 11.85 -15.60
N ASP A 28 10.45 12.31 -14.39
CA ASP A 28 10.89 13.62 -13.89
C ASP A 28 10.52 14.78 -14.85
N GLY A 29 9.30 14.74 -15.39
CA GLY A 29 8.74 15.73 -16.31
C GLY A 29 9.19 15.60 -17.77
N GLU A 30 10.13 14.72 -18.09
CA GLU A 30 10.63 14.52 -19.45
C GLU A 30 10.04 13.25 -20.07
N LYS A 31 9.87 13.28 -21.40
CA LYS A 31 9.39 12.10 -22.13
C LYS A 31 10.37 10.93 -21.96
N MET A 32 9.86 9.80 -21.48
CA MET A 32 10.67 8.58 -21.37
C MET A 32 11.20 8.14 -22.75
N SER A 33 12.51 8.05 -22.87
CA SER A 33 13.16 7.53 -24.10
C SER A 33 14.51 6.88 -23.82
N LYS A 34 14.84 5.87 -24.62
CA LYS A 34 16.16 5.20 -24.53
C LYS A 34 17.32 6.12 -24.85
N SER A 35 17.13 7.09 -25.75
CA SER A 35 18.16 8.04 -26.16
C SER A 35 18.51 9.06 -25.09
N LEU A 36 17.57 9.38 -24.20
CA LEU A 36 17.78 10.27 -23.05
C LEU A 36 18.33 9.53 -21.82
N GLY A 37 18.37 8.20 -21.85
CA GLY A 37 18.86 7.41 -20.72
C GLY A 37 17.94 7.43 -19.49
N ASN A 38 16.72 7.98 -19.60
CA ASN A 38 15.72 8.05 -18.53
C ASN A 38 14.69 6.92 -18.61
N PHE A 39 14.99 5.86 -19.34
CA PHE A 39 14.11 4.70 -19.48
C PHE A 39 14.22 3.82 -18.23
N ILE A 40 13.10 3.63 -17.51
CA ILE A 40 13.00 2.78 -16.33
C ILE A 40 12.11 1.59 -16.68
N THR A 41 12.62 0.39 -16.49
CA THR A 41 11.82 -0.84 -16.63
C THR A 41 11.03 -1.13 -15.37
N VAL A 42 9.94 -1.90 -15.51
CA VAL A 42 9.17 -2.38 -14.34
C VAL A 42 10.05 -3.22 -13.41
N ALA A 43 10.98 -4.01 -13.95
CA ALA A 43 11.90 -4.82 -13.16
C ALA A 43 12.84 -3.94 -12.31
N GLU A 44 13.39 -2.86 -12.87
CA GLU A 44 14.23 -1.90 -12.13
C GLU A 44 13.42 -1.20 -11.04
N ALA A 45 12.22 -0.72 -11.34
CA ALA A 45 11.35 -0.11 -10.34
C ALA A 45 11.02 -1.09 -9.19
N LEU A 46 10.71 -2.36 -9.50
CA LEU A 46 10.43 -3.39 -8.49
C LEU A 46 11.66 -3.80 -7.68
N SER A 47 12.88 -3.65 -8.20
CA SER A 47 14.10 -3.90 -7.44
C SER A 47 14.37 -2.81 -6.39
N ALA A 48 13.88 -1.59 -6.62
CA ALA A 48 14.10 -0.43 -5.75
C ALA A 48 12.93 -0.17 -4.79
N HIS A 49 11.71 -0.55 -5.17
CA HIS A 49 10.49 -0.20 -4.45
C HIS A 49 9.53 -1.38 -4.32
N ARG A 50 8.68 -1.34 -3.32
CA ARG A 50 7.60 -2.32 -3.15
C ARG A 50 6.58 -2.22 -4.29
N GLY A 51 6.12 -3.36 -4.79
CA GLY A 51 5.16 -3.41 -5.90
C GLY A 51 3.85 -2.67 -5.62
N GLU A 52 3.35 -2.71 -4.37
CA GLU A 52 2.15 -1.94 -4.00
C GLU A 52 2.37 -0.43 -4.04
N ALA A 53 3.56 0.07 -3.70
CA ALA A 53 3.87 1.49 -3.78
C ALA A 53 3.88 1.97 -5.24
N ILE A 54 4.48 1.17 -6.14
CA ILE A 54 4.46 1.42 -7.59
C ILE A 54 3.01 1.37 -8.12
N ARG A 55 2.22 0.38 -7.70
CA ARG A 55 0.80 0.27 -8.06
C ARG A 55 0.01 1.49 -7.61
N LEU A 56 0.18 1.92 -6.37
CA LEU A 56 -0.50 3.10 -5.86
C LEU A 56 -0.06 4.37 -6.61
N ALA A 57 1.21 4.50 -6.98
CA ALA A 57 1.70 5.60 -7.79
C ALA A 57 0.98 5.65 -9.15
N LEU A 58 0.85 4.52 -9.85
CA LEU A 58 0.10 4.44 -11.11
C LEU A 58 -1.38 4.80 -10.93
N LEU A 59 -2.04 4.32 -9.86
CA LEU A 59 -3.45 4.58 -9.57
C LEU A 59 -3.69 6.02 -9.10
N SER A 60 -2.67 6.75 -8.66
CA SER A 60 -2.79 8.14 -8.21
C SER A 60 -3.05 9.15 -9.32
N THR A 61 -2.86 8.73 -10.57
CA THR A 61 -3.13 9.52 -11.76
C THR A 61 -4.26 8.88 -12.56
N HIS A 62 -5.19 9.70 -13.06
CA HIS A 62 -6.25 9.19 -13.94
C HIS A 62 -5.63 8.61 -15.23
N TYR A 63 -6.08 7.44 -15.67
CA TYR A 63 -5.44 6.71 -16.77
C TYR A 63 -5.37 7.49 -18.10
N ARG A 64 -6.25 8.47 -18.32
CA ARG A 64 -6.23 9.36 -19.52
C ARG A 64 -5.20 10.49 -19.40
N ALA A 65 -4.77 10.82 -18.18
CA ALA A 65 -3.82 11.89 -17.96
C ALA A 65 -2.37 11.38 -18.13
N PRO A 66 -1.42 12.24 -18.50
CA PRO A 66 0.00 11.90 -18.44
C PRO A 66 0.41 11.48 -17.03
N PHE A 67 1.13 10.37 -16.93
CA PHE A 67 1.69 9.90 -15.66
C PHE A 67 3.17 10.25 -15.58
N ASP A 68 3.56 11.01 -14.57
CA ASP A 68 4.95 11.38 -14.32
C ASP A 68 5.54 10.48 -13.23
N TYR A 69 6.42 9.55 -13.63
CA TYR A 69 7.14 8.70 -12.69
C TYR A 69 8.29 9.49 -12.06
N SER A 70 8.34 9.51 -10.74
CA SER A 70 9.47 10.04 -9.99
C SER A 70 9.69 9.24 -8.70
N GLU A 71 10.94 9.22 -8.23
CA GLU A 71 11.31 8.65 -6.94
C GLU A 71 10.51 9.25 -5.78
N THR A 72 10.28 10.55 -5.85
CA THR A 72 9.50 11.28 -4.84
C THR A 72 8.05 10.82 -4.81
N LEU A 73 7.43 10.59 -5.98
CA LEU A 73 6.07 10.06 -6.06
C LEU A 73 5.97 8.69 -5.39
N VAL A 74 6.88 7.76 -5.71
CA VAL A 74 6.85 6.40 -5.13
C VAL A 74 7.09 6.43 -3.62
N LYS A 75 7.99 7.26 -3.12
CA LYS A 75 8.19 7.45 -1.67
C LYS A 75 6.94 8.02 -0.98
N ASN A 76 6.26 8.97 -1.60
CA ASN A 76 5.00 9.52 -1.07
C ASN A 76 3.90 8.46 -1.03
N THR A 77 3.78 7.61 -2.05
CA THR A 77 2.80 6.52 -2.07
C THR A 77 3.10 5.45 -1.03
N GLN A 78 4.38 5.19 -0.73
CA GLN A 78 4.78 4.35 0.39
C GLN A 78 4.25 4.89 1.73
N ILE A 79 4.39 6.19 1.97
CA ILE A 79 3.86 6.85 3.18
C ILE A 79 2.34 6.76 3.27
N ILE A 80 1.64 6.86 2.13
CA ILE A 80 0.18 6.70 2.09
C ILE A 80 -0.19 5.26 2.45
N LEU A 81 0.47 4.26 1.85
CA LEU A 81 0.24 2.85 2.17
C LEU A 81 0.51 2.55 3.65
N ASP A 82 1.58 3.08 4.22
CA ASP A 82 1.87 2.93 5.65
C ASP A 82 0.71 3.41 6.53
N LYS A 83 0.08 4.53 6.17
CA LYS A 83 -1.11 5.05 6.88
C LYS A 83 -2.31 4.12 6.73
N LEU A 84 -2.58 3.60 5.53
CA LEU A 84 -3.67 2.67 5.28
C LEU A 84 -3.47 1.35 6.03
N TYR A 85 -2.27 0.79 5.99
CA TYR A 85 -1.93 -0.44 6.72
C TYR A 85 -2.05 -0.27 8.23
N ARG A 86 -1.61 0.89 8.79
CA ARG A 86 -1.78 1.17 10.23
C ARG A 86 -3.25 1.26 10.64
N ALA A 87 -4.09 1.90 9.82
CA ALA A 87 -5.52 1.99 10.09
C ALA A 87 -6.18 0.60 10.15
N VAL A 88 -5.74 -0.34 9.31
CA VAL A 88 -6.25 -1.72 9.28
C VAL A 88 -5.65 -2.56 10.41
N ALA A 89 -4.36 -2.41 10.72
CA ALA A 89 -3.66 -3.23 11.70
C ALA A 89 -4.31 -3.16 13.10
N TYR A 90 -4.80 -2.00 13.51
CA TYR A 90 -5.50 -1.82 14.78
C TYR A 90 -6.77 -2.70 14.85
N HIS A 91 -7.60 -2.68 13.81
CA HIS A 91 -8.85 -3.44 13.77
C HIS A 91 -8.62 -4.95 13.54
N SER A 92 -7.56 -5.33 12.82
CA SER A 92 -7.16 -6.74 12.66
C SER A 92 -6.72 -7.37 13.99
N ALA A 93 -6.04 -6.63 14.85
CA ALA A 93 -5.62 -7.11 16.15
C ALA A 93 -6.80 -7.33 17.12
N THR A 94 -7.88 -6.56 16.97
CA THR A 94 -9.11 -6.70 17.78
C THR A 94 -10.08 -7.76 17.25
N GLY A 95 -9.77 -8.39 16.11
CA GLY A 95 -10.54 -9.52 15.55
C GLY A 95 -11.85 -9.16 14.85
N HIS A 96 -12.08 -7.90 14.52
CA HIS A 96 -13.39 -7.39 14.07
C HIS A 96 -13.39 -6.77 12.67
N ILE A 97 -12.67 -7.36 11.70
CA ILE A 97 -12.85 -6.98 10.30
C ILE A 97 -13.75 -8.01 9.62
N GLU A 98 -15.03 -7.67 9.53
CA GLU A 98 -16.00 -8.43 8.74
C GLU A 98 -15.94 -7.99 7.27
N GLU A 99 -16.13 -8.91 6.36
CA GLU A 99 -16.20 -8.57 4.93
C GLU A 99 -17.58 -7.95 4.65
N PRO A 100 -17.64 -6.71 4.13
CA PRO A 100 -18.93 -6.06 3.90
C PRO A 100 -19.64 -6.68 2.70
N ASP A 101 -20.98 -6.73 2.73
CA ASP A 101 -21.81 -7.25 1.64
C ASP A 101 -21.63 -6.45 0.34
N GLN A 102 -21.33 -5.15 0.47
CA GLN A 102 -21.14 -4.25 -0.66
C GLN A 102 -19.95 -3.31 -0.38
N LEU A 103 -19.24 -2.94 -1.43
CA LEU A 103 -18.19 -1.93 -1.36
C LEU A 103 -18.79 -0.55 -1.06
N ASP A 104 -17.98 0.33 -0.47
CA ASP A 104 -18.35 1.71 -0.20
C ASP A 104 -18.91 2.41 -1.44
N ALA A 105 -20.07 3.06 -1.30
CA ALA A 105 -20.80 3.62 -2.42
C ALA A 105 -20.05 4.78 -3.12
N GLU A 106 -19.34 5.62 -2.35
CA GLU A 106 -18.54 6.72 -2.91
C GLU A 106 -17.32 6.19 -3.66
N PHE A 107 -16.68 5.14 -3.13
CA PHE A 107 -15.59 4.45 -3.81
C PHE A 107 -16.05 3.85 -5.14
N MET A 108 -17.18 3.16 -5.15
CA MET A 108 -17.75 2.58 -6.37
C MET A 108 -18.18 3.65 -7.35
N ALA A 109 -18.81 4.74 -6.89
CA ALA A 109 -19.19 5.86 -7.75
C ALA A 109 -17.98 6.47 -8.47
N ALA A 110 -16.86 6.61 -7.76
CA ALA A 110 -15.60 7.09 -8.36
C ALA A 110 -15.09 6.14 -9.48
N LEU A 111 -15.14 4.83 -9.26
CA LEU A 111 -14.72 3.86 -10.28
C LEU A 111 -15.68 3.79 -11.47
N LEU A 112 -16.97 3.99 -11.25
CA LEU A 112 -17.98 4.04 -12.31
C LEU A 112 -17.93 5.35 -13.12
N ASP A 113 -17.27 6.38 -12.59
CA ASP A 113 -16.99 7.64 -13.28
C ASP A 113 -15.65 7.55 -14.03
N ASP A 114 -15.67 6.85 -15.16
CA ASP A 114 -14.51 6.66 -16.07
C ASP A 114 -13.22 6.17 -15.36
N LEU A 115 -13.36 5.25 -14.40
CA LEU A 115 -12.25 4.70 -13.61
C LEU A 115 -11.45 5.80 -12.89
N ASN A 116 -12.12 6.73 -12.24
CA ASN A 116 -11.50 7.82 -11.48
C ASN A 116 -10.78 7.31 -10.21
N THR A 117 -9.67 6.61 -10.44
CA THR A 117 -8.87 6.05 -9.36
C THR A 117 -8.33 7.09 -8.38
N PRO A 118 -7.94 8.32 -8.78
CA PRO A 118 -7.56 9.36 -7.82
C PRO A 118 -8.66 9.68 -6.80
N LEU A 119 -9.92 9.78 -7.27
CA LEU A 119 -11.05 10.01 -6.37
C LEU A 119 -11.32 8.80 -5.47
N ALA A 120 -11.24 7.58 -6.02
CA ALA A 120 -11.36 6.35 -5.25
C ALA A 120 -10.28 6.25 -4.15
N LEU A 121 -9.03 6.63 -4.43
CA LEU A 121 -7.94 6.69 -3.44
C LEU A 121 -8.18 7.75 -2.35
N THR A 122 -8.79 8.87 -2.70
CA THR A 122 -9.22 9.88 -1.73
C THR A 122 -10.23 9.30 -0.76
N ARG A 123 -11.18 8.51 -1.25
CA ARG A 123 -12.16 7.83 -0.40
C ARG A 123 -11.49 6.78 0.53
N LEU A 124 -10.51 6.02 0.05
CA LEU A 124 -9.74 5.10 0.91
C LEU A 124 -9.04 5.84 2.06
N GLN A 125 -8.48 7.02 1.82
CA GLN A 125 -7.87 7.83 2.88
C GLN A 125 -8.89 8.36 3.89
N ALA A 126 -10.10 8.72 3.43
CA ALA A 126 -11.21 9.10 4.30
C ALA A 126 -11.65 7.93 5.19
N LEU A 127 -11.84 6.74 4.61
CA LEU A 127 -12.16 5.50 5.35
C LEU A 127 -11.08 5.16 6.38
N ALA A 128 -9.80 5.33 6.04
CA ALA A 128 -8.70 5.13 6.99
C ALA A 128 -8.76 6.14 8.15
N SER A 129 -9.12 7.39 7.88
CA SER A 129 -9.32 8.40 8.93
C SER A 129 -10.50 8.06 9.85
N GLU A 130 -11.60 7.56 9.31
CA GLU A 130 -12.76 7.10 10.08
C GLU A 130 -12.44 5.85 10.92
N ALA A 131 -11.70 4.89 10.33
CA ALA A 131 -11.21 3.71 11.03
C ALA A 131 -10.32 4.10 12.23
N ASN A 132 -9.37 5.02 12.04
CA ASN A 132 -8.52 5.52 13.13
C ASN A 132 -9.30 6.22 14.28
N LYS A 133 -10.55 6.64 14.03
CA LYS A 133 -11.47 7.16 15.06
C LYS A 133 -12.28 6.06 15.74
N GLY A 134 -12.03 4.79 15.41
CA GLY A 134 -12.65 3.63 16.02
C GLY A 134 -13.82 3.02 15.24
N SER A 135 -14.06 3.43 13.99
CA SER A 135 -15.12 2.85 13.16
C SER A 135 -14.72 1.49 12.56
N ASN A 136 -15.28 0.40 13.09
CA ASN A 136 -15.08 -0.94 12.54
C ASN A 136 -15.66 -1.07 11.12
N VAL A 137 -16.79 -0.42 10.85
CA VAL A 137 -17.41 -0.40 9.53
C VAL A 137 -16.47 0.24 8.51
N ALA A 138 -15.88 1.39 8.84
CA ALA A 138 -14.92 2.06 7.96
C ALA A 138 -13.66 1.22 7.74
N ALA A 139 -13.18 0.50 8.75
CA ALA A 139 -12.05 -0.42 8.62
C ALA A 139 -12.37 -1.59 7.67
N SER A 140 -13.55 -2.19 7.79
CA SER A 140 -14.03 -3.25 6.89
C SER A 140 -14.14 -2.76 5.44
N GLN A 141 -14.74 -1.58 5.25
CA GLN A 141 -14.86 -0.95 3.94
C GLN A 141 -13.50 -0.60 3.34
N LEU A 142 -12.57 -0.06 4.15
CA LEU A 142 -11.20 0.22 3.71
C LEU A 142 -10.51 -1.02 3.18
N VAL A 143 -10.58 -2.15 3.90
CA VAL A 143 -9.96 -3.41 3.47
C VAL A 143 -10.58 -3.93 2.18
N ALA A 144 -11.91 -3.97 2.10
CA ALA A 144 -12.61 -4.47 0.92
C ALA A 144 -12.34 -3.61 -0.32
N CYS A 145 -12.45 -2.28 -0.21
CA CYS A 145 -12.19 -1.35 -1.31
C CYS A 145 -10.71 -1.34 -1.74
N ALA A 146 -9.78 -1.40 -0.79
CA ALA A 146 -8.35 -1.48 -1.11
C ALA A 146 -7.99 -2.79 -1.83
N LYS A 147 -8.52 -3.93 -1.38
CA LYS A 147 -8.37 -5.22 -2.07
C LYS A 147 -8.92 -5.19 -3.49
N HIS A 148 -10.01 -4.47 -3.74
CA HIS A 148 -10.57 -4.32 -5.08
C HIS A 148 -9.57 -3.64 -6.04
N LEU A 149 -8.71 -2.75 -5.55
CA LEU A 149 -7.58 -2.17 -6.28
C LEU A 149 -6.29 -3.01 -6.18
N ASN A 150 -6.34 -4.18 -5.55
CA ASN A 150 -5.20 -5.04 -5.24
C ASN A 150 -4.14 -4.30 -4.41
N LEU A 151 -4.60 -3.57 -3.39
CA LEU A 151 -3.84 -2.91 -2.36
C LEU A 151 -4.12 -3.57 -0.99
N LEU A 152 -3.26 -3.34 -0.01
CA LEU A 152 -3.33 -3.93 1.34
C LEU A 152 -3.29 -5.47 1.31
N THR A 153 -2.48 -6.03 0.42
CA THR A 153 -2.35 -7.48 0.22
C THR A 153 -1.16 -8.08 0.97
N ASP A 154 -0.19 -7.27 1.35
CA ASP A 154 1.01 -7.70 2.06
C ASP A 154 0.77 -7.80 3.57
N LYS A 155 0.56 -9.03 4.07
CA LYS A 155 0.37 -9.30 5.50
C LYS A 155 1.60 -8.98 6.36
N ASN A 156 2.77 -8.83 5.75
CA ASN A 156 4.04 -8.55 6.41
C ASN A 156 4.54 -7.13 6.13
N TRP A 157 3.66 -6.21 5.76
CA TRP A 157 4.03 -4.86 5.36
C TRP A 157 5.05 -4.18 6.28
N PHE A 158 4.85 -4.26 7.60
CA PHE A 158 5.76 -3.69 8.59
C PHE A 158 6.89 -4.63 9.03
N LYS A 159 6.90 -5.88 8.55
CA LYS A 159 7.90 -6.90 8.89
C LYS A 159 8.95 -7.11 7.78
N SER A 160 8.94 -6.31 6.73
CA SER A 160 9.82 -6.52 5.58
C SER A 160 11.30 -6.27 5.90
N GLY A 161 12.12 -7.20 5.48
CA GLY A 161 13.54 -7.33 5.77
C GLY A 161 13.91 -8.67 6.42
N ASP A 162 12.91 -9.51 6.68
CA ASP A 162 13.08 -10.82 7.33
C ASP A 162 12.52 -11.92 6.42
N GLU A 163 13.28 -12.24 5.35
CA GLU A 163 12.85 -13.20 4.31
C GLU A 163 12.56 -14.60 4.87
N ASP A 164 13.11 -14.97 6.01
CA ASP A 164 12.94 -16.27 6.68
C ASP A 164 12.24 -16.20 8.06
N GLY A 165 11.78 -15.03 8.47
CA GLY A 165 11.09 -14.82 9.74
C GLY A 165 12.02 -14.91 10.98
N SER A 166 13.33 -14.99 10.79
CA SER A 166 14.28 -15.17 11.89
C SER A 166 14.50 -13.87 12.66
N GLU A 167 14.53 -12.73 11.98
CA GLU A 167 14.66 -11.42 12.62
C GLU A 167 13.38 -11.05 13.37
N SER A 168 12.21 -11.27 12.78
CA SER A 168 10.91 -11.07 13.44
C SER A 168 10.79 -11.88 14.72
N LYS A 169 11.15 -13.15 14.69
CA LYS A 169 11.14 -14.02 15.90
C LYS A 169 12.07 -13.51 17.00
N LYS A 170 13.26 -13.00 16.63
CA LYS A 170 14.19 -12.39 17.61
C LYS A 170 13.63 -11.10 18.20
N ILE A 171 12.95 -10.28 17.41
CA ILE A 171 12.30 -9.05 17.88
C ILE A 171 11.13 -9.40 18.80
N GLU A 172 10.28 -10.35 18.42
CA GLU A 172 9.14 -10.81 19.23
C GLU A 172 9.60 -11.41 20.56
N ALA A 173 10.70 -12.18 20.58
CA ALA A 173 11.31 -12.68 21.82
C ALA A 173 11.82 -11.55 22.73
N GLN A 174 12.40 -10.49 22.18
CA GLN A 174 12.82 -9.32 22.94
C GLN A 174 11.64 -8.53 23.49
N ILE A 175 10.54 -8.42 22.73
CA ILE A 175 9.30 -7.80 23.20
C ILE A 175 8.69 -8.61 24.34
N ALA A 176 8.67 -9.93 24.25
CA ALA A 176 8.20 -10.82 25.32
C ALA A 176 9.05 -10.61 26.60
N ALA A 177 10.38 -10.62 26.48
CA ALA A 177 11.29 -10.37 27.59
C ALA A 177 11.10 -8.97 28.23
N ARG A 178 10.84 -7.94 27.42
CA ARG A 178 10.51 -6.59 27.92
C ARG A 178 9.18 -6.58 28.69
N ASN A 179 8.17 -7.26 28.19
CA ASN A 179 6.85 -7.33 28.84
C ASN A 179 6.94 -8.11 30.17
N GLU A 180 7.73 -9.18 30.23
CA GLU A 180 8.04 -9.91 31.47
C GLU A 180 8.76 -9.00 32.47
N ALA A 181 9.78 -8.23 32.05
CA ALA A 181 10.49 -7.29 32.91
C ALA A 181 9.52 -6.22 33.46
N ARG A 182 8.61 -5.68 32.65
CA ARG A 182 7.57 -4.74 33.12
C ARG A 182 6.62 -5.38 34.13
N ALA A 183 6.19 -6.62 33.90
CA ALA A 183 5.36 -7.37 34.85
C ALA A 183 6.08 -7.61 36.18
N ALA A 184 7.38 -7.86 36.14
CA ALA A 184 8.25 -8.00 37.31
C ALA A 184 8.63 -6.66 37.95
N ARG A 185 8.20 -5.51 37.41
CA ARG A 185 8.57 -4.13 37.81
C ARG A 185 10.06 -3.81 37.66
N ASP A 186 10.78 -4.56 36.84
CA ASP A 186 12.15 -4.25 36.45
C ASP A 186 12.15 -3.30 35.25
N PHE A 187 11.87 -2.03 35.54
CA PHE A 187 11.75 -0.98 34.52
C PHE A 187 13.09 -0.69 33.85
N ALA A 188 14.21 -0.82 34.58
CA ALA A 188 15.54 -0.60 34.01
C ALA A 188 15.84 -1.57 32.87
N ARG A 189 15.55 -2.85 33.04
CA ARG A 189 15.70 -3.89 32.02
C ARG A 189 14.72 -3.69 30.86
N ALA A 190 13.50 -3.28 31.14
CA ALA A 190 12.51 -3.01 30.11
C ALA A 190 12.91 -1.83 29.20
N ASP A 191 13.46 -0.76 29.79
CA ASP A 191 13.95 0.40 29.03
C ASP A 191 15.20 0.05 28.23
N GLU A 192 16.14 -0.73 28.78
CA GLU A 192 17.31 -1.20 28.04
C GLU A 192 16.92 -1.98 26.77
N ILE A 193 15.93 -2.86 26.87
CA ILE A 193 15.44 -3.63 25.71
C ILE A 193 14.79 -2.70 24.68
N ARG A 194 13.98 -1.74 25.12
CA ARG A 194 13.36 -0.74 24.23
C ARG A 194 14.40 0.07 23.48
N ASP A 195 15.40 0.58 24.17
CA ASP A 195 16.45 1.43 23.60
C ASP A 195 17.35 0.64 22.63
N ARG A 196 17.62 -0.62 22.94
CA ARG A 196 18.33 -1.55 22.04
C ARG A 196 17.54 -1.79 20.74
N LEU A 197 16.23 -1.95 20.81
CA LEU A 197 15.36 -2.11 19.64
C LEU A 197 15.30 -0.81 18.85
N ALA A 198 15.16 0.33 19.52
CA ALA A 198 15.14 1.65 18.90
C ALA A 198 16.46 1.96 18.14
N ALA A 199 17.61 1.58 18.70
CA ALA A 199 18.91 1.72 18.04
C ALA A 199 19.03 0.89 16.73
N ARG A 200 18.19 -0.13 16.57
CA ARG A 200 18.07 -0.96 15.35
C ARG A 200 16.99 -0.47 14.38
N GLY A 201 16.43 0.72 14.63
CA GLY A 201 15.33 1.26 13.83
C GLY A 201 13.99 0.56 14.07
N ILE A 202 13.80 -0.12 15.21
CA ILE A 202 12.57 -0.81 15.56
C ILE A 202 11.80 0.05 16.57
N ARG A 203 10.63 0.49 16.19
CA ARG A 203 9.73 1.26 17.03
C ARG A 203 8.67 0.37 17.66
N LEU A 204 8.55 0.41 18.98
CA LEU A 204 7.52 -0.32 19.72
C LEU A 204 6.26 0.54 19.88
N LEU A 205 5.11 -0.08 19.68
CA LEU A 205 3.78 0.51 19.85
C LEU A 205 3.06 -0.25 20.96
N ASP A 206 3.06 0.32 22.17
CA ASP A 206 2.34 -0.25 23.31
C ASP A 206 0.85 0.08 23.20
N ARG A 207 0.01 -0.95 23.31
CA ARG A 207 -1.46 -0.85 23.25
C ARG A 207 -2.07 -1.64 24.41
N PRO A 208 -3.36 -1.40 24.75
CA PRO A 208 -4.03 -2.15 25.83
C PRO A 208 -4.06 -3.66 25.63
N ASP A 209 -4.04 -4.11 24.39
CA ASP A 209 -4.09 -5.51 23.94
C ASP A 209 -2.72 -6.14 23.68
N GLY A 210 -1.63 -5.37 23.80
CA GLY A 210 -0.26 -5.86 23.61
C GLY A 210 0.71 -4.84 23.03
N THR A 211 1.95 -5.29 22.81
CA THR A 211 3.00 -4.49 22.17
C THR A 211 3.20 -4.98 20.74
N SER A 212 2.98 -4.11 19.76
CA SER A 212 3.37 -4.32 18.37
C SER A 212 4.63 -3.54 18.01
N TRP A 213 5.23 -3.81 16.86
CA TRP A 213 6.43 -3.14 16.41
C TRP A 213 6.41 -2.82 14.91
N GLU A 214 7.16 -1.80 14.53
CA GLU A 214 7.40 -1.40 13.13
C GLU A 214 8.88 -1.07 12.93
N LYS A 215 9.39 -1.30 11.72
CA LYS A 215 10.75 -0.90 11.34
C LYS A 215 10.69 0.50 10.72
N SER A 216 11.50 1.43 11.24
CA SER A 216 11.60 2.82 10.73
C SER A 216 12.36 2.90 9.42
#